data_89dd7fe940a9baff7f907c67bea4f21c
#
_entry.id   89dd7fe940a9baff7f907c67bea4f21c
#
_cell.length_a   1.000
_cell.length_b   1.000
_cell.length_c   1.000
_cell.angle_alpha   90.00
_cell.angle_beta   90.00
_cell.angle_gamma   90.00
#
_symmetry.space_group_name_H-M   'P 1'
#
loop_
_entity.id
_entity.type
_entity.pdbx_description
1 polymer ?
#
loop_
_entity_poly.entity_id
_entity_poly.type
_entity_poly.pdbx_seq_one_letter_code
_entity_poly.pdbx_strand_id
1 'polypeptide(L)'
;MIQKISFLVVFVIFSVILVMACASEKAVQKTTLAKELVLAVSEKHADVDFSISCMECHQEETPEAYNAWKESSHGKMNFGCYMCHGDGEIEFAASPAVDRCEACHTVNEECTANNAGTCYDCHDGHSMKVTKK
;
A
#
# COMPACT_ATOMS: atom_id res chain seq x y z
N MET A 1 4.92 -5.01 -56.03
CA MET A 1 3.90 -4.66 -55.03
C MET A 1 3.92 -5.59 -53.81
N ILE A 2 4.01 -6.88 -53.99
CA ILE A 2 4.02 -7.93 -52.95
C ILE A 2 5.17 -7.78 -51.94
N GLN A 3 6.37 -7.42 -52.38
CA GLN A 3 7.55 -7.28 -51.51
C GLN A 3 7.45 -6.15 -50.50
N LYS A 4 6.78 -5.03 -50.82
CA LYS A 4 6.56 -3.90 -49.89
C LYS A 4 5.53 -4.24 -48.81
N ILE A 5 4.53 -5.04 -49.13
CA ILE A 5 3.49 -5.50 -48.20
C ILE A 5 4.10 -6.41 -47.16
N SER A 6 5.02 -7.30 -47.58
CA SER A 6 5.71 -8.24 -46.68
C SER A 6 6.54 -7.52 -45.62
N PHE A 7 7.27 -6.46 -45.97
CA PHE A 7 8.03 -5.64 -45.01
C PHE A 7 7.14 -4.93 -43.97
N LEU A 8 6.00 -4.44 -44.41
CA LEU A 8 5.07 -3.70 -43.55
C LEU A 8 4.42 -4.63 -42.53
N VAL A 9 4.05 -5.84 -42.95
CA VAL A 9 3.49 -6.87 -42.07
C VAL A 9 4.51 -7.32 -41.01
N VAL A 10 5.75 -7.58 -41.42
CA VAL A 10 6.83 -7.97 -40.48
C VAL A 10 7.11 -6.87 -39.46
N PHE A 11 7.10 -5.59 -39.90
CA PHE A 11 7.34 -4.45 -38.99
C PHE A 11 6.22 -4.29 -37.96
N VAL A 12 4.95 -4.47 -38.39
CA VAL A 12 3.80 -4.41 -37.47
C VAL A 12 3.84 -5.55 -36.46
N ILE A 13 4.14 -6.78 -36.87
CA ILE A 13 4.27 -7.90 -35.95
C ILE A 13 5.38 -7.67 -34.94
N PHE A 14 6.53 -7.17 -35.38
CA PHE A 14 7.66 -6.87 -34.50
C PHE A 14 7.32 -5.78 -33.47
N SER A 15 6.60 -4.74 -33.89
CA SER A 15 6.13 -3.67 -32.99
C SER A 15 5.16 -4.19 -31.93
N VAL A 16 4.23 -5.09 -32.30
CA VAL A 16 3.27 -5.68 -31.36
C VAL A 16 3.98 -6.55 -30.34
N ILE A 17 4.98 -7.35 -30.77
CA ILE A 17 5.77 -8.21 -29.87
C ILE A 17 6.56 -7.34 -28.88
N LEU A 18 7.13 -6.22 -29.31
CA LEU A 18 7.89 -5.32 -28.45
C LEU A 18 7.01 -4.66 -27.37
N VAL A 19 5.80 -4.27 -27.73
CA VAL A 19 4.83 -3.68 -26.78
C VAL A 19 4.34 -4.72 -25.76
N MET A 20 4.09 -5.94 -26.21
CA MET A 20 3.68 -7.05 -25.32
C MET A 20 4.80 -7.44 -24.34
N ALA A 21 6.07 -7.41 -24.75
CA ALA A 21 7.21 -7.69 -23.89
C ALA A 21 7.34 -6.65 -22.76
N CYS A 22 7.24 -5.36 -23.08
CA CYS A 22 7.29 -4.27 -22.08
C CYS A 22 6.13 -4.32 -21.07
N ALA A 23 4.94 -4.74 -21.47
CA ALA A 23 3.80 -4.88 -20.56
C ALA A 23 3.99 -6.06 -19.58
N SER A 24 4.60 -7.14 -20.05
CA SER A 24 4.86 -8.33 -19.23
C SER A 24 5.90 -8.08 -18.13
N GLU A 25 6.96 -7.32 -18.41
CA GLU A 25 8.00 -7.00 -17.41
C GLU A 25 7.46 -6.17 -16.25
N LYS A 26 6.61 -5.19 -16.51
CA LYS A 26 6.01 -4.35 -15.44
C LYS A 26 5.07 -5.15 -14.54
N ALA A 27 4.33 -6.09 -15.07
CA ALA A 27 3.44 -6.94 -14.29
C ALA A 27 4.23 -7.90 -13.38
N VAL A 28 5.29 -8.52 -13.89
CA VAL A 28 6.16 -9.42 -13.13
C VAL A 28 6.89 -8.67 -12.01
N GLN A 29 7.38 -7.47 -12.29
CA GLN A 29 8.11 -6.67 -11.31
C GLN A 29 7.20 -6.19 -10.16
N LYS A 30 5.95 -5.84 -10.44
CA LYS A 30 4.96 -5.49 -9.41
C LYS A 30 4.62 -6.68 -8.52
N THR A 31 4.51 -7.87 -9.08
CA THR A 31 4.18 -9.10 -8.34
C THR A 31 5.35 -9.55 -7.45
N THR A 32 6.60 -9.43 -7.93
CA THR A 32 7.79 -9.77 -7.13
C THR A 32 7.99 -8.79 -5.97
N LEU A 33 7.81 -7.48 -6.19
CA LEU A 33 7.89 -6.48 -5.12
C LEU A 33 6.82 -6.70 -4.05
N ALA A 34 5.59 -6.99 -4.44
CA ALA A 34 4.50 -7.28 -3.50
C ALA A 34 4.78 -8.54 -2.68
N LYS A 35 5.32 -9.58 -3.32
CA LYS A 35 5.69 -10.84 -2.63
C LYS A 35 6.86 -10.65 -1.67
N GLU A 36 7.85 -9.83 -2.02
CA GLU A 36 9.00 -9.53 -1.17
C GLU A 36 8.58 -8.66 0.02
N LEU A 37 7.67 -7.71 -0.18
CA LEU A 37 7.11 -6.90 0.90
C LEU A 37 6.29 -7.75 1.88
N VAL A 38 5.47 -8.67 1.41
CA VAL A 38 4.70 -9.60 2.26
C VAL A 38 5.63 -10.51 3.05
N LEU A 39 6.72 -11.02 2.45
CA LEU A 39 7.72 -11.82 3.14
C LEU A 39 8.44 -11.04 4.23
N ALA A 40 8.86 -9.79 3.95
CA ALA A 40 9.54 -8.94 4.92
C ALA A 40 8.66 -8.54 6.12
N VAL A 41 7.34 -8.51 5.92
CA VAL A 41 6.36 -8.22 6.96
C VAL A 41 6.08 -9.48 7.81
N SER A 42 6.01 -10.64 7.17
CA SER A 42 5.88 -11.94 7.83
C SER A 42 7.03 -12.22 8.80
N GLU A 43 8.25 -11.78 8.48
CA GLU A 43 9.42 -11.98 9.36
C GLU A 43 9.31 -11.22 10.69
N LYS A 44 8.69 -10.04 10.72
CA LYS A 44 8.54 -9.25 11.96
C LYS A 44 7.55 -9.85 12.94
N HIS A 45 6.61 -10.64 12.48
CA HIS A 45 5.57 -11.26 13.28
C HIS A 45 5.64 -12.80 13.23
N ALA A 46 6.74 -13.37 12.76
CA ALA A 46 6.88 -14.81 12.52
C ALA A 46 6.67 -15.68 13.78
N ASP A 47 7.02 -15.16 14.96
CA ASP A 47 6.94 -15.85 16.24
C ASP A 47 5.98 -15.14 17.23
N VAL A 48 5.06 -14.32 16.71
CA VAL A 48 4.14 -13.56 17.55
C VAL A 48 2.94 -14.42 17.95
N ASP A 49 2.61 -14.37 19.24
CA ASP A 49 1.36 -14.93 19.76
C ASP A 49 0.20 -13.93 19.51
N PHE A 50 -0.59 -14.19 18.48
CA PHE A 50 -1.76 -13.37 18.13
C PHE A 50 -2.94 -13.49 19.10
N SER A 51 -2.83 -14.27 20.19
CA SER A 51 -3.78 -14.22 21.31
C SER A 51 -3.66 -12.92 22.11
N ILE A 52 -2.50 -12.26 22.04
CA ILE A 52 -2.25 -10.95 22.63
C ILE A 52 -2.71 -9.88 21.63
N SER A 53 -3.39 -8.85 22.12
CA SER A 53 -3.88 -7.80 21.22
C SER A 53 -2.72 -6.97 20.64
N CYS A 54 -2.89 -6.47 19.41
CA CYS A 54 -1.92 -5.56 18.78
C CYS A 54 -1.54 -4.40 19.71
N MET A 55 -2.54 -3.82 20.38
CA MET A 55 -2.36 -2.66 21.26
C MET A 55 -1.54 -2.99 22.50
N GLU A 56 -1.71 -4.19 23.08
CA GLU A 56 -1.01 -4.62 24.27
C GLU A 56 0.49 -4.81 24.01
N CYS A 57 0.83 -5.48 22.91
CA CYS A 57 2.21 -5.67 22.50
C CYS A 57 2.85 -4.35 22.04
N HIS A 58 2.21 -3.61 21.14
CA HIS A 58 2.77 -2.39 20.58
C HIS A 58 2.82 -1.21 21.56
N GLN A 59 2.14 -1.26 22.68
CA GLN A 59 2.33 -0.32 23.78
C GLN A 59 3.76 -0.38 24.34
N GLU A 60 4.39 -1.54 24.31
CA GLU A 60 5.75 -1.77 24.79
C GLU A 60 6.77 -1.75 23.66
N GLU A 61 6.47 -2.41 22.53
CA GLU A 61 7.40 -2.57 21.42
C GLU A 61 7.52 -1.32 20.53
N THR A 62 6.44 -0.58 20.36
CA THR A 62 6.42 0.67 19.58
C THR A 62 5.60 1.77 20.25
N PRO A 63 6.04 2.24 21.44
CA PRO A 63 5.26 3.17 22.27
C PRO A 63 4.95 4.49 21.58
N GLU A 64 5.80 4.96 20.67
CA GLU A 64 5.58 6.20 19.92
C GLU A 64 4.37 6.07 19.00
N ALA A 65 4.30 5.00 18.20
CA ALA A 65 3.19 4.73 17.31
C ALA A 65 1.88 4.51 18.09
N TYR A 66 1.94 3.71 19.16
CA TYR A 66 0.80 3.46 20.03
C TYR A 66 0.25 4.74 20.67
N ASN A 67 1.10 5.59 21.25
CA ASN A 67 0.67 6.82 21.89
C ASN A 67 0.12 7.82 20.87
N ALA A 68 0.75 7.96 19.71
CA ALA A 68 0.25 8.82 18.64
C ALA A 68 -1.16 8.39 18.17
N TRP A 69 -1.38 7.07 17.96
CA TRP A 69 -2.69 6.52 17.67
C TRP A 69 -3.69 6.78 18.82
N LYS A 70 -3.33 6.46 20.06
CA LYS A 70 -4.21 6.60 21.22
C LYS A 70 -4.74 8.01 21.40
N GLU A 71 -3.91 9.01 21.11
CA GLU A 71 -4.28 10.42 21.18
C GLU A 71 -5.05 10.92 19.95
N SER A 72 -5.05 10.16 18.86
CA SER A 72 -5.76 10.49 17.64
C SER A 72 -7.27 10.39 17.81
N SER A 73 -8.03 10.89 16.82
CA SER A 73 -9.48 10.69 16.77
C SER A 73 -9.83 9.22 16.63
N HIS A 74 -9.06 8.45 15.87
CA HIS A 74 -9.27 7.01 15.70
C HIS A 74 -9.06 6.24 17.01
N GLY A 75 -8.00 6.53 17.73
CA GLY A 75 -7.74 5.92 19.03
C GLY A 75 -8.81 6.26 20.07
N LYS A 76 -9.27 7.51 20.12
CA LYS A 76 -10.36 7.94 21.01
C LYS A 76 -11.69 7.27 20.70
N MET A 77 -11.92 6.89 19.45
CA MET A 77 -13.09 6.11 19.00
C MET A 77 -12.84 4.60 19.13
N ASN A 78 -11.68 4.19 19.63
CA ASN A 78 -11.26 2.81 19.78
C ASN A 78 -11.24 1.99 18.46
N PHE A 79 -10.89 2.62 17.34
CA PHE A 79 -10.62 1.90 16.11
C PHE A 79 -9.32 1.10 16.25
N GLY A 80 -9.43 -0.22 16.20
CA GLY A 80 -8.29 -1.12 16.34
C GLY A 80 -7.31 -1.01 15.17
N CYS A 81 -6.06 -1.35 15.43
CA CYS A 81 -4.96 -1.31 14.45
C CYS A 81 -5.29 -2.10 13.18
N TYR A 82 -5.99 -3.23 13.33
CA TYR A 82 -6.38 -4.10 12.22
C TYR A 82 -7.27 -3.43 11.17
N MET A 83 -8.01 -2.40 11.53
CA MET A 83 -8.88 -1.66 10.59
C MET A 83 -8.08 -1.06 9.44
N CYS A 84 -6.86 -0.63 9.73
CA CYS A 84 -5.95 -0.06 8.73
C CYS A 84 -4.90 -1.07 8.26
N HIS A 85 -4.29 -1.80 9.20
CA HIS A 85 -3.12 -2.62 8.93
C HIS A 85 -3.43 -4.06 8.53
N GLY A 86 -4.67 -4.54 8.70
CA GLY A 86 -5.03 -5.95 8.54
C GLY A 86 -4.81 -6.75 9.83
N ASP A 87 -5.00 -8.07 9.78
CA ASP A 87 -4.97 -8.96 10.95
C ASP A 87 -3.57 -9.20 11.54
N GLY A 88 -2.52 -8.86 10.80
CA GLY A 88 -1.13 -9.02 11.20
C GLY A 88 -0.56 -10.42 10.93
N GLU A 89 -1.41 -11.42 10.70
CA GLU A 89 -1.03 -12.81 10.50
C GLU A 89 -1.04 -13.18 9.00
N ILE A 90 -2.17 -13.01 8.33
CA ILE A 90 -2.34 -13.33 6.91
C ILE A 90 -2.22 -12.07 6.07
N GLU A 91 -2.80 -10.99 6.53
CA GLU A 91 -2.81 -9.70 5.85
C GLU A 91 -2.24 -8.62 6.78
N PHE A 92 -1.09 -8.07 6.40
CA PHE A 92 -0.51 -6.93 7.09
C PHE A 92 0.09 -5.94 6.11
N ALA A 93 -0.25 -4.67 6.27
CA ALA A 93 0.32 -3.57 5.52
C ALA A 93 0.91 -2.54 6.49
N ALA A 94 2.25 -2.42 6.53
CA ALA A 94 2.92 -1.41 7.34
C ALA A 94 2.51 0.02 6.95
N SER A 95 2.23 0.24 5.67
CA SER A 95 1.61 1.46 5.14
C SER A 95 0.31 1.08 4.46
N PRO A 96 -0.84 1.24 5.14
CA PRO A 96 -2.15 0.89 4.56
C PRO A 96 -2.42 1.61 3.25
N ALA A 97 -3.07 0.94 2.32
CA ALA A 97 -3.48 1.53 1.06
C ALA A 97 -4.64 2.53 1.26
N VAL A 98 -4.80 3.46 0.32
CA VAL A 98 -5.78 4.56 0.40
C VAL A 98 -7.23 4.06 0.52
N ASP A 99 -7.54 2.93 -0.08
CA ASP A 99 -8.86 2.29 -0.03
C ASP A 99 -9.33 1.94 1.38
N ARG A 100 -8.40 1.67 2.30
CA ARG A 100 -8.71 1.49 3.73
C ARG A 100 -9.25 2.77 4.37
N CYS A 101 -8.75 3.92 3.93
CA CYS A 101 -9.24 5.22 4.38
C CYS A 101 -10.58 5.57 3.74
N GLU A 102 -10.72 5.29 2.44
CA GLU A 102 -11.91 5.56 1.64
C GLU A 102 -13.13 4.76 2.09
N ALA A 103 -12.93 3.63 2.76
CA ALA A 103 -14.00 2.85 3.34
C ALA A 103 -14.89 3.66 4.32
N CYS A 104 -14.34 4.71 4.94
CA CYS A 104 -15.02 5.56 5.91
C CYS A 104 -14.93 7.06 5.59
N HIS A 105 -13.89 7.47 4.87
CA HIS A 105 -13.64 8.87 4.53
C HIS A 105 -13.90 9.15 3.06
N THR A 106 -14.58 10.26 2.77
CA THR A 106 -14.64 10.80 1.42
C THR A 106 -13.32 11.53 1.11
N VAL A 107 -12.58 11.06 0.14
CA VAL A 107 -11.39 11.76 -0.37
C VAL A 107 -11.88 12.99 -1.13
N ASN A 108 -11.56 14.18 -0.63
CA ASN A 108 -11.93 15.42 -1.31
C ASN A 108 -11.00 15.69 -2.52
N GLU A 109 -11.48 16.51 -3.46
CA GLU A 109 -10.73 16.87 -4.67
C GLU A 109 -9.37 17.54 -4.36
N GLU A 110 -9.21 18.11 -3.17
CA GLU A 110 -8.01 18.81 -2.74
C GLU A 110 -6.83 17.82 -2.51
N CYS A 111 -7.12 16.61 -2.03
CA CYS A 111 -6.13 15.53 -1.93
C CYS A 111 -5.67 15.04 -3.29
N THR A 112 -6.59 14.97 -4.26
CA THR A 112 -6.28 14.51 -5.62
C THR A 112 -5.63 15.61 -6.46
N ALA A 113 -6.02 16.87 -6.28
CA ALA A 113 -5.50 18.01 -7.02
C ALA A 113 -4.01 18.30 -6.72
N ASN A 114 -3.53 17.99 -5.53
CA ASN A 114 -2.15 18.22 -5.12
C ASN A 114 -1.19 17.07 -5.47
N ASN A 115 -1.61 16.12 -6.31
CA ASN A 115 -0.84 14.90 -6.63
C ASN A 115 -0.32 14.17 -5.38
N ALA A 116 -1.03 14.26 -4.26
CA ALA A 116 -0.75 13.46 -3.08
C ALA A 116 -0.95 11.99 -3.47
N GLY A 117 0.12 11.23 -3.51
CA GLY A 117 0.09 9.81 -3.89
C GLY A 117 -0.59 8.96 -2.83
N THR A 118 -0.52 9.41 -1.57
CA THR A 118 -1.11 8.74 -0.41
C THR A 118 -1.60 9.75 0.62
N CYS A 119 -2.49 9.32 1.51
CA CYS A 119 -2.95 10.15 2.64
C CYS A 119 -1.78 10.59 3.55
N TYR A 120 -0.74 9.78 3.61
CA TYR A 120 0.46 10.01 4.44
C TYR A 120 1.39 11.10 3.90
N ASP A 121 1.19 11.56 2.68
CA ASP A 121 1.93 12.71 2.15
C ASP A 121 1.58 14.01 2.89
N CYS A 122 0.39 14.05 3.51
CA CYS A 122 -0.11 15.20 4.26
C CYS A 122 -0.43 14.88 5.73
N HIS A 123 -0.75 13.63 6.06
CA HIS A 123 -1.12 13.22 7.41
C HIS A 123 -0.02 12.37 8.04
N ASP A 124 0.23 12.58 9.33
CA ASP A 124 1.03 11.65 10.12
C ASP A 124 0.30 10.31 10.28
N GLY A 125 1.05 9.21 10.12
CA GLY A 125 0.47 7.88 10.00
C GLY A 125 -0.39 7.42 11.17
N HIS A 126 -0.05 7.77 12.40
CA HIS A 126 -0.78 7.30 13.59
C HIS A 126 -1.56 8.41 14.27
N SER A 127 -1.03 9.62 14.37
CA SER A 127 -1.75 10.75 14.97
C SER A 127 -2.81 11.34 14.04
N MET A 128 -2.73 11.06 12.72
CA MET A 128 -3.58 11.62 11.66
C MET A 128 -3.56 13.16 11.59
N LYS A 129 -2.60 13.80 12.25
CA LYS A 129 -2.41 15.25 12.19
C LYS A 129 -1.87 15.66 10.83
N VAL A 130 -2.34 16.79 10.33
CA VAL A 130 -1.80 17.37 9.08
C VAL A 130 -0.40 17.88 9.36
N THR A 131 0.58 17.34 8.64
CA THR A 131 2.00 17.68 8.76
C THR A 131 2.50 18.62 7.67
N LYS A 132 1.77 18.68 6.55
CA LYS A 132 2.04 19.60 5.43
C LYS A 132 0.79 20.45 5.17
N LYS A 133 1.00 21.73 4.97
CA LYS A 133 0.00 22.66 4.43
C LYS A 133 0.32 22.95 2.98
#